data_7907f532eac10f9e838abc77c87e077e
#
_entry.id   7907f532eac10f9e838abc77c87e077e
#
_cell.length_a   1.000
_cell.length_b   1.000
_cell.length_c   1.000
_cell.angle_alpha   90.00
_cell.angle_beta   90.00
_cell.angle_gamma   90.00
#
_symmetry.space_group_name_H-M   'P 1'
#
loop_
_entity.id
_entity.type
_entity.pdbx_description
1 polymer ?
#
loop_
_entity_poly.entity_id
_entity_poly.type
_entity_poly.pdbx_seq_one_letter_code
_entity_poly.pdbx_strand_id
1 'polypeptide(L)'
;EELPGYLKEMGYTHVEIMPLVEHPLDASWGYQGTGYYSPTSRYGKLEGLKILVDKLHEANIGVIMDWAPGHFCKDAHGLYKFDGSATYEYQEEWRAENKGWGTCNFDLGRCEVKSYLISNALYWFREFHVDGLRVDAVSSILYLDYSREQGEWVPNKYGGNGSLEAIEFLKELNTAVFAEYPTALMIAEESTSWPNVTKPPVHDGLGFNLKWNMGWMNDTLEYIE
;
A
#
# COMPACT_ATOMS: atom_id res chain seq x y z
N GLU A 1 -2.26 16.19 -21.18
CA GLU A 1 -3.02 16.01 -22.45
C GLU A 1 -2.42 14.88 -23.32
N GLU A 2 -1.12 14.64 -23.26
CA GLU A 2 -0.43 13.63 -24.12
C GLU A 2 -0.59 12.21 -23.59
N LEU A 3 -0.54 12.00 -22.26
CA LEU A 3 -0.51 10.68 -21.63
C LEU A 3 -1.71 9.78 -22.03
N PRO A 4 -2.97 10.22 -21.97
CA PRO A 4 -4.10 9.36 -22.35
C PRO A 4 -4.04 8.89 -23.80
N GLY A 5 -3.60 9.77 -24.72
CA GLY A 5 -3.40 9.45 -26.12
C GLY A 5 -2.34 8.38 -26.33
N TYR A 6 -1.18 8.55 -25.70
CA TYR A 6 -0.08 7.59 -25.73
C TYR A 6 -0.50 6.21 -25.20
N LEU A 7 -1.15 6.15 -24.03
CA LEU A 7 -1.58 4.89 -23.43
C LEU A 7 -2.57 4.14 -24.34
N LYS A 8 -3.48 4.88 -24.97
CA LYS A 8 -4.45 4.32 -25.92
C LYS A 8 -3.78 3.78 -27.19
N GLU A 9 -2.82 4.52 -27.76
CA GLU A 9 -2.04 4.10 -28.93
C GLU A 9 -1.24 2.83 -28.63
N MET A 10 -0.65 2.73 -27.46
CA MET A 10 0.11 1.58 -26.99
C MET A 10 -0.77 0.38 -26.58
N GLY A 11 -2.09 0.54 -26.51
CA GLY A 11 -3.03 -0.51 -26.16
C GLY A 11 -3.11 -0.83 -24.67
N TYR A 12 -2.65 0.08 -23.80
CA TYR A 12 -2.81 -0.09 -22.35
C TYR A 12 -4.25 0.14 -21.91
N THR A 13 -4.70 -0.64 -20.94
CA THR A 13 -6.04 -0.53 -20.34
C THR A 13 -6.02 0.22 -19.02
N HIS A 14 -4.91 0.21 -18.33
CA HIS A 14 -4.72 0.86 -17.03
C HIS A 14 -3.35 1.52 -16.97
N VAL A 15 -3.24 2.53 -16.11
CA VAL A 15 -1.96 3.11 -15.68
C VAL A 15 -1.83 2.95 -14.17
N GLU A 16 -0.68 2.49 -13.72
CA GLU A 16 -0.31 2.50 -12.30
C GLU A 16 0.58 3.72 -12.06
N ILE A 17 0.21 4.52 -11.07
CA ILE A 17 0.93 5.74 -10.70
C ILE A 17 1.59 5.51 -9.34
N MET A 18 2.89 5.78 -9.27
CA MET A 18 3.67 5.72 -8.03
C MET A 18 3.02 6.55 -6.92
N PRO A 19 3.36 6.33 -5.63
CA PRO A 19 2.61 6.92 -4.52
C PRO A 19 2.45 8.44 -4.65
N LEU A 20 1.20 8.89 -4.62
CA LEU A 20 0.83 10.31 -4.76
C LEU A 20 0.65 11.02 -3.43
N VAL A 21 0.82 10.33 -2.31
CA VAL A 21 0.71 10.93 -0.96
C VAL A 21 1.81 11.97 -0.74
N GLU A 22 1.53 12.98 0.09
CA GLU A 22 2.54 13.97 0.45
C GLU A 22 3.68 13.33 1.26
N HIS A 23 4.92 13.66 0.90
CA HIS A 23 6.12 13.06 1.45
C HIS A 23 7.27 14.07 1.49
N PRO A 24 8.18 14.03 2.49
CA PRO A 24 9.25 15.03 2.65
C PRO A 24 10.45 14.78 1.74
N LEU A 25 10.71 13.51 1.37
CA LEU A 25 11.93 13.10 0.66
C LEU A 25 11.63 12.67 -0.78
N ASP A 26 12.05 13.45 -1.76
CA ASP A 26 11.86 13.16 -3.19
C ASP A 26 12.45 11.80 -3.60
N ALA A 27 13.62 11.46 -3.05
CA ALA A 27 14.29 10.19 -3.32
C ALA A 27 13.53 8.95 -2.82
N SER A 28 12.48 9.14 -2.00
CA SER A 28 11.60 8.04 -1.58
C SER A 28 10.55 7.68 -2.64
N TRP A 29 10.41 8.46 -3.70
CA TRP A 29 9.39 8.29 -4.74
C TRP A 29 7.94 8.28 -4.21
N GLY A 30 7.72 8.80 -3.01
CA GLY A 30 6.43 8.84 -2.34
C GLY A 30 6.14 7.65 -1.40
N TYR A 31 7.01 6.63 -1.33
CA TYR A 31 6.83 5.49 -0.43
C TYR A 31 7.02 5.83 1.05
N GLN A 32 7.65 6.95 1.36
CA GLN A 32 7.81 7.43 2.73
C GLN A 32 6.87 8.62 3.01
N GLY A 33 5.58 8.32 3.07
CA GLY A 33 4.52 9.32 3.22
C GLY A 33 4.43 9.94 4.62
N THR A 34 4.01 11.20 4.65
CA THR A 34 3.60 11.92 5.86
C THR A 34 2.13 12.36 5.81
N GLY A 35 1.60 12.64 4.63
CA GLY A 35 0.25 13.14 4.43
C GLY A 35 -0.64 12.16 3.66
N TYR A 36 -1.12 11.10 4.31
CA TYR A 36 -1.88 10.01 3.67
C TYR A 36 -3.17 10.46 2.97
N TYR A 37 -3.79 11.53 3.45
CA TYR A 37 -5.01 12.13 2.88
C TYR A 37 -4.73 13.35 1.99
N SER A 38 -3.48 13.59 1.64
CA SER A 38 -3.08 14.74 0.82
C SER A 38 -2.27 14.27 -0.38
N PRO A 39 -2.72 14.52 -1.60
CA PRO A 39 -1.85 14.39 -2.76
C PRO A 39 -0.66 15.33 -2.64
N THR A 40 0.51 14.87 -3.07
CA THR A 40 1.72 15.69 -3.06
C THR A 40 1.54 16.94 -3.92
N SER A 41 2.02 18.07 -3.40
CA SER A 41 1.99 19.35 -4.12
C SER A 41 3.05 19.46 -5.23
N ARG A 42 3.98 18.50 -5.34
CA ARG A 42 5.10 18.48 -6.30
C ARG A 42 4.66 18.55 -7.76
N TYR A 43 3.55 17.90 -8.07
CA TYR A 43 3.09 17.73 -9.45
C TYR A 43 1.89 18.63 -9.79
N GLY A 44 1.50 19.50 -8.88
CA GLY A 44 0.42 20.43 -9.11
C GLY A 44 -0.59 20.50 -7.95
N LYS A 45 -1.75 21.06 -8.25
CA LYS A 45 -2.84 21.18 -7.27
C LYS A 45 -3.70 19.92 -7.25
N LEU A 46 -4.44 19.74 -6.17
CA LEU A 46 -5.40 18.64 -5.97
C LEU A 46 -6.37 18.48 -7.15
N GLU A 47 -6.89 19.59 -7.67
CA GLU A 47 -7.79 19.59 -8.82
C GLU A 47 -7.11 19.02 -10.08
N GLY A 48 -5.80 19.22 -10.21
CA GLY A 48 -5.02 18.68 -11.33
C GLY A 48 -5.01 17.15 -11.36
N LEU A 49 -4.93 16.50 -10.19
CA LEU A 49 -5.03 15.05 -10.09
C LEU A 49 -6.43 14.55 -10.47
N LYS A 50 -7.48 15.21 -10.00
CA LYS A 50 -8.87 14.86 -10.38
C LYS A 50 -9.09 15.00 -11.88
N ILE A 51 -8.55 16.05 -12.51
CA ILE A 51 -8.62 16.25 -13.96
C ILE A 51 -7.83 15.16 -14.69
N LEU A 52 -6.68 14.74 -14.19
CA LEU A 52 -5.89 13.65 -14.79
C LEU A 52 -6.68 12.35 -14.83
N VAL A 53 -7.27 11.95 -13.70
CA VAL A 53 -8.10 10.74 -13.61
C VAL A 53 -9.29 10.82 -14.56
N ASP A 54 -10.00 11.94 -14.58
CA ASP A 54 -11.14 12.19 -15.49
C ASP A 54 -10.73 12.02 -16.97
N LYS A 55 -9.60 12.60 -17.37
CA LYS A 55 -9.07 12.48 -18.74
C LYS A 55 -8.62 11.05 -19.09
N LEU A 56 -8.11 10.30 -18.14
CA LEU A 56 -7.78 8.89 -18.34
C LEU A 56 -9.06 8.07 -18.53
N HIS A 57 -10.08 8.31 -17.71
CA HIS A 57 -11.40 7.65 -17.83
C HIS A 57 -12.10 7.99 -19.16
N GLU A 58 -12.05 9.25 -19.63
CA GLU A 58 -12.55 9.63 -20.96
C GLU A 58 -11.88 8.83 -22.09
N ALA A 59 -10.62 8.42 -21.90
CA ALA A 59 -9.87 7.57 -22.84
C ALA A 59 -10.10 6.06 -22.61
N ASN A 60 -10.95 5.65 -21.68
CA ASN A 60 -11.16 4.28 -21.19
C ASN A 60 -9.87 3.65 -20.61
N ILE A 61 -9.07 4.43 -19.91
CA ILE A 61 -7.89 3.97 -19.17
C ILE A 61 -8.20 4.03 -17.68
N GLY A 62 -8.14 2.89 -17.00
CA GLY A 62 -8.28 2.81 -15.55
C GLY A 62 -7.03 3.32 -14.83
N VAL A 63 -7.20 3.80 -13.60
CA VAL A 63 -6.13 4.37 -12.78
C VAL A 63 -5.92 3.53 -11.53
N ILE A 64 -4.71 3.01 -11.36
CA ILE A 64 -4.26 2.30 -10.17
C ILE A 64 -3.30 3.22 -9.44
N MET A 65 -3.54 3.41 -8.15
CA MET A 65 -2.62 4.17 -7.29
C MET A 65 -1.77 3.22 -6.46
N ASP A 66 -0.47 3.47 -6.46
CA ASP A 66 0.43 2.77 -5.55
C ASP A 66 0.29 3.32 -4.13
N TRP A 67 0.12 2.45 -3.15
CA TRP A 67 -0.22 2.80 -1.78
C TRP A 67 0.59 1.99 -0.78
N ALA A 68 1.32 2.68 0.11
CA ALA A 68 2.22 2.10 1.10
C ALA A 68 1.63 2.20 2.53
N PRO A 69 0.76 1.28 2.97
CA PRO A 69 0.13 1.34 4.28
C PRO A 69 0.96 0.71 5.41
N GLY A 70 2.09 0.10 5.11
CA GLY A 70 2.88 -0.65 6.11
C GLY A 70 3.66 0.24 7.07
N HIS A 71 4.10 1.40 6.60
CA HIS A 71 5.02 2.25 7.35
C HIS A 71 4.90 3.73 6.95
N PHE A 72 5.47 4.61 7.77
CA PHE A 72 5.48 6.06 7.56
C PHE A 72 6.79 6.69 8.05
N CYS A 73 7.05 7.94 7.64
CA CYS A 73 8.26 8.67 8.02
C CYS A 73 8.31 9.02 9.50
N LYS A 74 9.52 9.14 10.04
CA LYS A 74 9.79 9.60 11.41
C LYS A 74 9.94 11.12 11.52
N ASP A 75 9.38 11.87 10.57
CA ASP A 75 9.46 13.33 10.56
C ASP A 75 8.57 13.94 11.66
N ALA A 76 9.11 14.91 12.40
CA ALA A 76 8.45 15.49 13.57
C ALA A 76 7.16 16.26 13.26
N HIS A 77 6.93 16.64 11.99
CA HIS A 77 5.69 17.28 11.53
C HIS A 77 4.64 16.28 11.02
N GLY A 78 4.97 14.98 10.99
CA GLY A 78 4.11 13.91 10.51
C GLY A 78 3.42 13.15 11.64
N LEU A 79 3.26 11.83 11.42
CA LEU A 79 2.51 10.95 12.33
C LEU A 79 3.37 10.42 13.50
N TYR A 80 4.71 10.42 13.35
CA TYR A 80 5.62 9.84 14.32
C TYR A 80 5.53 10.53 15.68
N LYS A 81 5.21 9.77 16.72
CA LYS A 81 4.99 10.26 18.08
C LYS A 81 4.08 11.50 18.09
N PHE A 82 2.95 11.41 17.41
CA PHE A 82 2.06 12.51 17.08
C PHE A 82 1.66 13.35 18.31
N ASP A 83 1.41 12.72 19.45
CA ASP A 83 1.10 13.38 20.73
C ASP A 83 2.25 13.30 21.75
N GLY A 84 3.46 12.93 21.31
CA GLY A 84 4.63 12.70 22.16
C GLY A 84 4.77 11.23 22.61
N SER A 85 3.82 10.37 22.25
CA SER A 85 3.85 8.93 22.51
C SER A 85 3.65 8.11 21.23
N ALA A 86 3.74 6.79 21.30
CA ALA A 86 3.43 5.89 20.18
C ALA A 86 1.91 5.91 19.93
N THR A 87 1.46 6.70 18.95
CA THR A 87 0.04 6.91 18.61
C THR A 87 -0.37 6.08 17.41
N TYR A 88 0.39 6.15 16.32
CA TYR A 88 0.17 5.39 15.08
C TYR A 88 1.06 4.16 14.98
N GLU A 89 2.24 4.22 15.56
CA GLU A 89 3.22 3.14 15.60
C GLU A 89 3.02 2.20 16.78
N TYR A 90 3.64 1.01 16.71
CA TYR A 90 3.71 0.09 17.84
C TYR A 90 4.45 0.72 19.03
N GLN A 91 4.05 0.35 20.25
CA GLN A 91 4.74 0.78 21.48
C GLN A 91 6.09 0.07 21.65
N GLU A 92 6.15 -1.19 21.24
CA GLU A 92 7.39 -1.96 21.26
C GLU A 92 8.33 -1.48 20.14
N GLU A 93 9.48 -0.97 20.55
CA GLU A 93 10.46 -0.36 19.64
C GLU A 93 10.86 -1.32 18.49
N TRP A 94 11.05 -2.61 18.79
CA TRP A 94 11.41 -3.59 17.78
C TRP A 94 10.31 -3.80 16.72
N ARG A 95 9.04 -3.59 17.05
CA ARG A 95 7.92 -3.64 16.10
C ARG A 95 7.76 -2.33 15.35
N ALA A 96 7.92 -1.23 16.07
CA ALA A 96 7.80 0.11 15.50
C ALA A 96 8.91 0.39 14.46
N GLU A 97 10.13 -0.05 14.70
CA GLU A 97 11.25 0.19 13.80
C GLU A 97 11.15 -0.61 12.50
N ASN A 98 11.08 0.07 11.37
CA ASN A 98 11.29 -0.53 10.06
C ASN A 98 12.76 -0.41 9.68
N LYS A 99 13.55 -1.45 9.96
CA LYS A 99 15.00 -1.45 9.74
C LYS A 99 15.39 -1.35 8.26
N GLY A 100 14.57 -1.90 7.37
CA GLY A 100 14.86 -1.92 5.95
C GLY A 100 14.90 -0.52 5.33
N TRP A 101 14.05 0.39 5.84
CA TRP A 101 13.87 1.73 5.26
C TRP A 101 14.06 2.88 6.25
N GLY A 102 14.37 2.59 7.52
CA GLY A 102 14.54 3.62 8.55
C GLY A 102 13.25 4.36 8.92
N THR A 103 12.11 3.81 8.56
CA THR A 103 10.77 4.36 8.80
C THR A 103 10.14 3.75 10.04
N CYS A 104 8.87 4.04 10.29
CA CYS A 104 8.10 3.53 11.42
C CYS A 104 6.91 2.69 10.95
N ASN A 105 6.74 1.48 11.48
CA ASN A 105 5.61 0.62 11.14
C ASN A 105 4.34 1.07 11.86
N PHE A 106 3.22 1.07 11.14
CA PHE A 106 1.90 1.26 11.73
C PHE A 106 1.53 0.13 12.68
N ASP A 107 0.92 0.47 13.83
CA ASP A 107 0.34 -0.52 14.77
C ASP A 107 -0.99 -1.05 14.24
N LEU A 108 -0.92 -2.10 13.46
CA LEU A 108 -2.09 -2.74 12.83
C LEU A 108 -2.97 -3.53 13.82
N GLY A 109 -2.55 -3.62 15.08
CA GLY A 109 -3.35 -4.16 16.18
C GLY A 109 -4.35 -3.15 16.77
N ARG A 110 -4.14 -1.84 16.53
CA ARG A 110 -5.02 -0.78 17.04
C ARG A 110 -6.18 -0.51 16.09
N CYS A 111 -7.40 -0.56 16.61
CA CYS A 111 -8.61 -0.31 15.82
C CYS A 111 -8.61 1.08 15.17
N GLU A 112 -8.09 2.10 15.87
CA GLU A 112 -7.99 3.47 15.36
C GLU A 112 -7.04 3.59 14.17
N VAL A 113 -5.90 2.89 14.22
CA VAL A 113 -4.93 2.86 13.13
C VAL A 113 -5.48 2.10 11.93
N LYS A 114 -6.12 0.94 12.14
CA LYS A 114 -6.82 0.21 11.08
C LYS A 114 -7.91 1.08 10.44
N SER A 115 -8.73 1.75 11.26
CA SER A 115 -9.77 2.67 10.78
C SER A 115 -9.18 3.81 9.95
N TYR A 116 -8.07 4.41 10.40
CA TYR A 116 -7.35 5.45 9.66
C TYR A 116 -6.91 4.97 8.28
N LEU A 117 -6.27 3.80 8.21
CA LEU A 117 -5.74 3.26 6.94
C LEU A 117 -6.85 2.77 5.99
N ILE A 118 -7.87 2.08 6.50
CA ILE A 118 -9.02 1.64 5.67
C ILE A 118 -9.79 2.84 5.14
N SER A 119 -10.03 3.85 5.98
CA SER A 119 -10.68 5.09 5.55
C SER A 119 -9.83 5.84 4.52
N ASN A 120 -8.51 5.78 4.64
CA ASN A 120 -7.59 6.35 3.65
C ASN A 120 -7.67 5.63 2.30
N ALA A 121 -7.71 4.30 2.29
CA ALA A 121 -7.92 3.55 1.05
C ALA A 121 -9.24 3.96 0.38
N LEU A 122 -10.35 3.95 1.12
CA LEU A 122 -11.67 4.38 0.62
C LEU A 122 -11.71 5.84 0.17
N TYR A 123 -10.93 6.71 0.82
CA TYR A 123 -10.79 8.12 0.41
C TYR A 123 -10.26 8.27 -1.01
N TRP A 124 -9.26 7.50 -1.40
CA TRP A 124 -8.71 7.55 -2.76
C TRP A 124 -9.73 7.10 -3.82
N PHE A 125 -10.50 6.06 -3.54
CA PHE A 125 -11.61 5.66 -4.40
C PHE A 125 -12.70 6.73 -4.48
N ARG A 126 -13.12 7.27 -3.35
CA ARG A 126 -14.26 8.20 -3.27
C ARG A 126 -13.93 9.59 -3.84
N GLU A 127 -12.78 10.14 -3.50
CA GLU A 127 -12.42 11.52 -3.82
C GLU A 127 -11.68 11.66 -5.15
N PHE A 128 -10.94 10.65 -5.55
CA PHE A 128 -10.11 10.68 -6.77
C PHE A 128 -10.56 9.68 -7.82
N HIS A 129 -11.54 8.85 -7.52
CA HIS A 129 -12.11 7.86 -8.43
C HIS A 129 -11.06 6.92 -9.02
N VAL A 130 -10.05 6.52 -8.24
CA VAL A 130 -9.10 5.50 -8.70
C VAL A 130 -9.83 4.15 -8.87
N ASP A 131 -9.38 3.34 -9.82
CA ASP A 131 -9.96 2.05 -10.12
C ASP A 131 -9.32 0.91 -9.31
N GLY A 132 -8.19 1.19 -8.71
CA GLY A 132 -7.49 0.21 -7.88
C GLY A 132 -6.39 0.79 -7.02
N LEU A 133 -5.94 -0.03 -6.07
CA LEU A 133 -4.75 0.20 -5.26
C LEU A 133 -3.77 -0.95 -5.46
N ARG A 134 -2.52 -0.62 -5.77
CA ARG A 134 -1.40 -1.54 -5.59
C ARG A 134 -0.86 -1.32 -4.18
N VAL A 135 -0.96 -2.35 -3.34
CA VAL A 135 -0.51 -2.29 -1.94
C VAL A 135 0.96 -2.68 -1.89
N ASP A 136 1.78 -1.72 -1.52
CA ASP A 136 3.23 -1.83 -1.46
C ASP A 136 3.70 -2.74 -0.32
N ALA A 137 4.76 -3.51 -0.60
CA ALA A 137 5.54 -4.26 0.38
C ALA A 137 4.69 -5.10 1.35
N VAL A 138 3.69 -5.82 0.85
CA VAL A 138 2.78 -6.64 1.68
C VAL A 138 3.55 -7.65 2.52
N SER A 139 4.67 -8.20 2.03
CA SER A 139 5.55 -9.08 2.80
C SER A 139 6.12 -8.39 4.05
N SER A 140 6.47 -7.12 3.98
CA SER A 140 6.97 -6.37 5.14
C SER A 140 5.92 -6.19 6.24
N ILE A 141 4.65 -6.22 5.86
CA ILE A 141 3.51 -6.13 6.78
C ILE A 141 3.21 -7.50 7.40
N LEU A 142 3.32 -8.56 6.59
CA LEU A 142 2.94 -9.93 6.97
C LEU A 142 3.95 -10.62 7.88
N TYR A 143 5.25 -10.35 7.72
CA TYR A 143 6.29 -11.09 8.42
C TYR A 143 6.91 -10.30 9.56
N LEU A 144 6.83 -10.84 10.79
CA LEU A 144 7.43 -10.26 11.99
C LEU A 144 8.96 -10.20 11.93
N ASP A 145 9.57 -11.10 11.17
CA ASP A 145 11.02 -11.21 10.95
C ASP A 145 11.51 -10.49 9.68
N TYR A 146 10.66 -9.74 9.00
CA TYR A 146 11.07 -9.02 7.79
C TYR A 146 12.24 -8.06 8.07
N SER A 147 13.34 -8.23 7.32
CA SER A 147 14.59 -7.45 7.50
C SER A 147 15.15 -7.49 8.93
N ARG A 148 14.97 -8.60 9.66
CA ARG A 148 15.44 -8.79 11.04
C ARG A 148 16.28 -10.04 11.17
N GLU A 149 17.32 -9.96 11.99
CA GLU A 149 18.14 -11.10 12.35
C GLU A 149 17.50 -11.93 13.48
N GLN A 150 18.04 -13.13 13.69
CA GLN A 150 17.60 -13.97 14.79
C GLN A 150 17.79 -13.28 16.15
N GLY A 151 16.73 -13.21 16.95
CA GLY A 151 16.71 -12.52 18.24
C GLY A 151 16.26 -11.06 18.18
N GLU A 152 16.00 -10.50 17.01
CA GLU A 152 15.50 -9.13 16.82
C GLU A 152 13.98 -9.03 16.65
N TRP A 153 13.31 -10.17 16.73
CA TRP A 153 11.85 -10.27 16.63
C TRP A 153 11.30 -11.34 17.57
N VAL A 154 10.00 -11.28 17.83
CA VAL A 154 9.31 -12.23 18.72
C VAL A 154 8.24 -12.97 17.92
N PRO A 155 8.22 -14.31 17.97
CA PRO A 155 7.19 -15.11 17.32
C PRO A 155 5.77 -14.74 17.80
N ASN A 156 4.78 -14.92 16.94
CA ASN A 156 3.40 -14.78 17.33
C ASN A 156 2.97 -15.85 18.37
N LYS A 157 1.78 -15.71 18.92
CA LYS A 157 1.26 -16.63 19.97
C LYS A 157 1.19 -18.12 19.56
N TYR A 158 1.37 -18.43 18.30
CA TYR A 158 1.42 -19.81 17.78
C TYR A 158 2.84 -20.27 17.44
N GLY A 159 3.85 -19.45 17.71
CA GLY A 159 5.26 -19.73 17.44
C GLY A 159 5.72 -19.44 16.02
N GLY A 160 4.87 -18.88 15.17
CA GLY A 160 5.21 -18.53 13.79
C GLY A 160 5.66 -17.09 13.64
N ASN A 161 6.14 -16.76 12.43
CA ASN A 161 6.61 -15.42 12.06
C ASN A 161 5.55 -14.54 11.38
N GLY A 162 4.32 -15.02 11.20
CA GLY A 162 3.22 -14.21 10.65
C GLY A 162 2.69 -13.18 11.65
N SER A 163 2.53 -11.94 11.23
CA SER A 163 1.86 -10.89 12.00
C SER A 163 0.35 -11.10 11.95
N LEU A 164 -0.24 -11.56 13.05
CA LEU A 164 -1.67 -11.88 13.10
C LEU A 164 -2.54 -10.64 12.90
N GLU A 165 -2.13 -9.51 13.48
CA GLU A 165 -2.81 -8.23 13.33
C GLU A 165 -2.79 -7.72 11.89
N ALA A 166 -1.65 -7.90 11.21
CA ALA A 166 -1.52 -7.50 9.80
C ALA A 166 -2.38 -8.36 8.87
N ILE A 167 -2.43 -9.68 9.11
CA ILE A 167 -3.31 -10.59 8.38
C ILE A 167 -4.77 -10.15 8.51
N GLU A 168 -5.21 -9.83 9.73
CA GLU A 168 -6.57 -9.36 9.98
C GLU A 168 -6.84 -8.01 9.31
N PHE A 169 -5.90 -7.05 9.43
CA PHE A 169 -5.99 -5.76 8.76
C PHE A 169 -6.18 -5.90 7.25
N LEU A 170 -5.37 -6.74 6.58
CA LEU A 170 -5.47 -6.93 5.12
C LEU A 170 -6.80 -7.57 4.72
N LYS A 171 -7.33 -8.51 5.51
CA LYS A 171 -8.66 -9.09 5.31
C LYS A 171 -9.77 -8.04 5.47
N GLU A 172 -9.70 -7.23 6.52
CA GLU A 172 -10.64 -6.13 6.78
C GLU A 172 -10.59 -5.08 5.67
N LEU A 173 -9.39 -4.65 5.26
CA LEU A 173 -9.15 -3.69 4.18
C LEU A 173 -9.84 -4.14 2.89
N ASN A 174 -9.51 -5.34 2.41
CA ASN A 174 -10.04 -5.85 1.15
C ASN A 174 -11.57 -6.05 1.23
N THR A 175 -12.07 -6.52 2.38
CA THR A 175 -13.51 -6.67 2.61
C THR A 175 -14.22 -5.30 2.54
N ALA A 176 -13.68 -4.27 3.18
CA ALA A 176 -14.26 -2.93 3.18
C ALA A 176 -14.25 -2.31 1.78
N VAL A 177 -13.14 -2.42 1.06
CA VAL A 177 -13.04 -1.87 -0.30
C VAL A 177 -14.04 -2.56 -1.23
N PHE A 178 -14.08 -3.90 -1.27
CA PHE A 178 -15.01 -4.61 -2.16
C PHE A 178 -16.48 -4.47 -1.77
N ALA A 179 -16.79 -4.14 -0.51
CA ALA A 179 -18.16 -3.83 -0.10
C ALA A 179 -18.68 -2.52 -0.73
N GLU A 180 -17.84 -1.51 -0.90
CA GLU A 180 -18.20 -0.23 -1.52
C GLU A 180 -17.89 -0.19 -3.03
N TYR A 181 -16.81 -0.84 -3.46
CA TYR A 181 -16.28 -0.84 -4.83
C TYR A 181 -16.06 -2.29 -5.33
N PRO A 182 -17.11 -3.03 -5.70
CA PRO A 182 -16.99 -4.44 -6.07
C PRO A 182 -16.11 -4.73 -7.29
N THR A 183 -15.86 -3.73 -8.13
CA THR A 183 -15.01 -3.83 -9.34
C THR A 183 -13.60 -3.34 -9.13
N ALA A 184 -13.25 -2.92 -7.91
CA ALA A 184 -11.91 -2.40 -7.61
C ALA A 184 -10.81 -3.44 -7.91
N LEU A 185 -9.64 -2.94 -8.27
CA LEU A 185 -8.41 -3.74 -8.38
C LEU A 185 -7.61 -3.57 -7.08
N MET A 186 -7.56 -4.63 -6.27
CA MET A 186 -6.72 -4.68 -5.07
C MET A 186 -5.54 -5.61 -5.35
N ILE A 187 -4.38 -5.01 -5.57
CA ILE A 187 -3.18 -5.67 -6.08
C ILE A 187 -2.14 -5.75 -4.97
N ALA A 188 -1.72 -6.96 -4.59
CA ALA A 188 -0.65 -7.12 -3.61
C ALA A 188 0.72 -7.12 -4.29
N GLU A 189 1.63 -6.25 -3.84
CA GLU A 189 3.06 -6.48 -4.04
C GLU A 189 3.54 -7.39 -2.91
N GLU A 190 3.51 -8.68 -3.20
CA GLU A 190 3.91 -9.74 -2.28
C GLU A 190 4.80 -10.73 -3.04
N SER A 191 6.10 -10.68 -2.81
CA SER A 191 7.14 -11.42 -3.56
C SER A 191 7.58 -12.72 -2.90
N THR A 192 6.95 -13.11 -1.78
CA THR A 192 7.29 -14.32 -1.04
C THR A 192 6.36 -15.49 -1.39
N SER A 193 6.52 -16.58 -0.66
CA SER A 193 5.68 -17.79 -0.75
C SER A 193 4.44 -17.73 0.14
N TRP A 194 4.01 -16.55 0.60
CA TRP A 194 2.80 -16.44 1.44
C TRP A 194 1.58 -17.06 0.74
N PRO A 195 0.87 -17.98 1.41
CA PRO A 195 -0.25 -18.68 0.76
C PRO A 195 -1.52 -17.80 0.65
N ASN A 196 -2.35 -18.14 -0.32
CA ASN A 196 -3.72 -17.62 -0.43
C ASN A 196 -3.87 -16.10 -0.50
N VAL A 197 -2.86 -15.36 -0.98
CA VAL A 197 -2.91 -13.88 -1.09
C VAL A 197 -4.17 -13.43 -1.84
N THR A 198 -4.52 -14.11 -2.92
CA THR A 198 -5.65 -13.75 -3.79
C THR A 198 -6.93 -14.56 -3.55
N LYS A 199 -6.99 -15.34 -2.47
CA LYS A 199 -8.24 -16.00 -2.07
C LYS A 199 -9.09 -15.08 -1.19
N PRO A 200 -10.42 -15.20 -1.26
CA PRO A 200 -11.32 -14.48 -0.35
C PRO A 200 -11.06 -14.81 1.12
N PRO A 201 -11.31 -13.87 2.07
CA PRO A 201 -11.13 -14.10 3.50
C PRO A 201 -11.91 -15.30 4.04
N VAL A 202 -13.11 -15.59 3.51
CA VAL A 202 -13.92 -16.76 3.86
C VAL A 202 -13.26 -18.10 3.52
N HIS A 203 -12.23 -18.10 2.70
CA HIS A 203 -11.41 -19.25 2.33
C HIS A 203 -9.98 -19.13 2.85
N ASP A 204 -9.80 -18.42 3.95
CA ASP A 204 -8.51 -18.14 4.60
C ASP A 204 -7.48 -17.44 3.70
N GLY A 205 -7.97 -16.57 2.83
CA GLY A 205 -7.13 -15.71 2.00
C GLY A 205 -7.03 -14.30 2.56
N LEU A 206 -6.14 -13.49 1.98
CA LEU A 206 -5.98 -12.07 2.32
C LEU A 206 -7.02 -11.18 1.64
N GLY A 207 -7.70 -11.67 0.62
CA GLY A 207 -8.79 -10.97 -0.05
C GLY A 207 -8.38 -10.09 -1.23
N PHE A 208 -7.12 -10.01 -1.61
CA PHE A 208 -6.72 -9.35 -2.85
C PHE A 208 -7.31 -10.08 -4.07
N ASN A 209 -7.57 -9.38 -5.16
CA ASN A 209 -7.96 -10.06 -6.40
C ASN A 209 -6.81 -10.22 -7.39
N LEU A 210 -5.70 -9.50 -7.18
CA LEU A 210 -4.49 -9.60 -7.99
C LEU A 210 -3.22 -9.62 -7.10
N LYS A 211 -2.15 -10.17 -7.65
CA LYS A 211 -0.81 -10.17 -7.06
C LYS A 211 0.22 -9.99 -8.16
N TRP A 212 1.28 -9.22 -7.92
CA TRP A 212 2.42 -9.16 -8.82
C TRP A 212 3.09 -10.52 -8.96
N ASN A 213 3.37 -10.93 -10.19
CA ASN A 213 4.09 -12.17 -10.49
C ASN A 213 5.58 -11.88 -10.68
N MET A 214 6.33 -11.90 -9.58
CA MET A 214 7.77 -11.62 -9.59
C MET A 214 8.57 -12.71 -10.32
N GLY A 215 8.09 -13.96 -10.31
CA GLY A 215 8.70 -15.06 -11.09
C GLY A 215 8.64 -14.75 -12.60
N TRP A 216 7.46 -14.39 -13.09
CA TRP A 216 7.31 -13.99 -14.51
C TRP A 216 8.20 -12.79 -14.87
N MET A 217 8.32 -11.81 -13.97
CA MET A 217 9.20 -10.66 -14.18
C MET A 217 10.66 -11.11 -14.36
N ASN A 218 11.18 -11.94 -13.45
CA ASN A 218 12.55 -12.44 -13.51
C ASN A 218 12.79 -13.25 -14.78
N ASP A 219 11.90 -14.21 -15.11
CA ASP A 219 12.00 -15.03 -16.32
C ASP A 219 11.98 -14.17 -17.60
N THR A 220 11.16 -13.09 -17.60
CA THR A 220 11.08 -12.18 -18.75
C THR A 220 12.35 -11.37 -18.90
N LEU A 221 12.93 -10.86 -17.82
CA LEU A 221 14.20 -10.12 -17.85
C LEU A 221 15.34 -11.01 -18.34
N GLU A 222 15.44 -12.24 -17.82
CA GLU A 222 16.45 -13.22 -18.28
C GLU A 222 16.28 -13.57 -19.79
N TYR A 223 15.04 -13.63 -20.26
CA TYR A 223 14.78 -13.90 -21.68
C TYR A 223 15.19 -12.75 -22.61
N ILE A 224 15.14 -11.51 -22.14
CA ILE A 224 15.47 -10.31 -22.94
C ILE A 224 16.98 -10.05 -22.99
N GLU A 225 17.75 -10.47 -21.96
CA GLU A 225 19.21 -10.38 -21.93
C GLU A 225 19.89 -11.32 -22.94
#